data_013bd0e8cea3608791a1e1703175b534
#
_entry.id   013bd0e8cea3608791a1e1703175b534
#
_cell.length_a   1.000
_cell.length_b   1.000
_cell.length_c   1.000
_cell.angle_alpha   90.00
_cell.angle_beta   90.00
_cell.angle_gamma   90.00
#
_symmetry.space_group_name_H-M   'P 1'
#
loop_
_entity.id
_entity.type
_entity.pdbx_description
1 polymer ?
#
loop_
_entity_poly.entity_id
_entity_poly.type
_entity_poly.pdbx_seq_one_letter_code
_entity_poly.pdbx_strand_id
1 'polypeptide(L)'
;MSTTHQLRIRPEHFRDVLLGIKKAEFRRADRDFAVGDSLCLNEYGESEHDANLVGFTGAFIFVRITHITDVSEWAPGYVMLSIERRQASAT
;
A
#
# COMPACT_ATOMS: atom_id res chain seq x y z
N MET A 1 -13.15 -5.07 -14.74
CA MET A 1 -12.68 -5.90 -13.61
C MET A 1 -11.56 -5.19 -12.88
N SER A 2 -11.55 -5.23 -11.57
CA SER A 2 -10.47 -4.62 -10.80
C SER A 2 -9.27 -5.56 -10.73
N THR A 3 -8.10 -4.96 -10.59
CA THR A 3 -6.83 -5.66 -10.49
C THR A 3 -6.35 -5.59 -9.04
N THR A 4 -5.64 -6.61 -8.59
CA THR A 4 -4.94 -6.58 -7.31
C THR A 4 -3.45 -6.42 -7.58
N HIS A 5 -2.86 -5.37 -7.01
CA HIS A 5 -1.43 -5.10 -7.14
C HIS A 5 -0.71 -5.55 -5.88
N GLN A 6 0.38 -6.31 -6.05
CA GLN A 6 1.22 -6.75 -4.93
C GLN A 6 2.33 -5.71 -4.72
N LEU A 7 2.35 -5.11 -3.55
CA LEU A 7 3.32 -4.05 -3.22
C LEU A 7 3.99 -4.35 -1.89
N ARG A 8 5.23 -3.88 -1.75
CA ARG A 8 5.94 -3.92 -0.48
C ARG A 8 5.69 -2.62 0.27
N ILE A 9 5.59 -2.68 1.58
CA ILE A 9 5.41 -1.52 2.44
C ILE A 9 6.30 -1.66 3.67
N ARG A 10 6.89 -0.55 4.09
CA ARG A 10 7.74 -0.53 5.29
C ARG A 10 6.90 -0.75 6.56
N PRO A 11 7.49 -1.34 7.62
CA PRO A 11 6.73 -1.62 8.85
C PRO A 11 6.06 -0.42 9.47
N GLU A 12 6.73 0.75 9.49
CA GLU A 12 6.16 1.96 10.05
C GLU A 12 4.92 2.43 9.29
N HIS A 13 4.94 2.30 7.98
CA HIS A 13 3.79 2.64 7.15
C HIS A 13 2.70 1.58 7.22
N PHE A 14 3.10 0.31 7.30
CA PHE A 14 2.16 -0.80 7.46
C PHE A 14 1.30 -0.61 8.71
N ARG A 15 1.93 -0.26 9.82
CA ARG A 15 1.23 0.00 11.08
C ARG A 15 0.19 1.09 10.91
N ASP A 16 0.55 2.18 10.26
CA ASP A 16 -0.34 3.33 10.10
C ASP A 16 -1.53 3.00 9.20
N VAL A 17 -1.31 2.18 8.16
CA VAL A 17 -2.41 1.69 7.34
C VAL A 17 -3.31 0.76 8.14
N LEU A 18 -2.71 -0.15 8.91
CA LEU A 18 -3.46 -1.11 9.73
C LEU A 18 -4.35 -0.39 10.75
N LEU A 19 -3.85 0.68 11.35
CA LEU A 19 -4.57 1.47 12.35
C LEU A 19 -5.59 2.44 11.72
N GLY A 20 -5.63 2.54 10.39
CA GLY A 20 -6.53 3.45 9.69
C GLY A 20 -6.10 4.90 9.72
N ILE A 21 -4.87 5.18 10.16
CA ILE A 21 -4.32 6.54 10.23
C ILE A 21 -3.85 6.99 8.86
N LYS A 22 -3.15 6.11 8.14
CA LYS A 22 -2.59 6.41 6.82
C LYS A 22 -3.58 5.99 5.75
N LYS A 23 -4.08 6.98 5.01
CA LYS A 23 -5.10 6.78 3.98
C LYS A 23 -4.61 7.13 2.59
N ALA A 24 -3.30 7.14 2.39
CA ALA A 24 -2.69 7.46 1.11
C ALA A 24 -1.41 6.65 0.92
N GLU A 25 -1.15 6.28 -0.33
CA GLU A 25 0.08 5.61 -0.74
C GLU A 25 0.73 6.41 -1.85
N PHE A 26 1.97 6.79 -1.64
CA PHE A 26 2.78 7.51 -2.63
C PHE A 26 3.64 6.48 -3.34
N ARG A 27 3.43 6.32 -4.65
CA ARG A 27 4.07 5.25 -5.42
C ARG A 27 4.60 5.74 -6.75
N ARG A 28 5.56 5.02 -7.30
CA ARG A 28 5.95 5.23 -8.69
C ARG A 28 4.80 4.84 -9.60
N ALA A 29 4.59 5.64 -10.64
CA ALA A 29 3.58 5.38 -11.65
C ALA A 29 4.14 4.37 -12.68
N ASP A 30 4.60 3.21 -12.19
CA ASP A 30 5.26 2.18 -13.00
C ASP A 30 4.31 1.06 -13.42
N ARG A 31 3.05 1.19 -13.10
CA ARG A 31 1.99 0.26 -13.51
C ARG A 31 0.66 1.01 -13.59
N ASP A 32 -0.31 0.36 -14.22
CA ASP A 32 -1.63 0.97 -14.44
C ASP A 32 -2.51 0.82 -13.20
N PHE A 33 -2.37 1.76 -12.26
CA PHE A 33 -3.31 1.84 -11.15
C PHE A 33 -4.63 2.44 -11.63
N ALA A 34 -5.72 1.88 -11.16
CA ALA A 34 -7.07 2.39 -11.46
C ALA A 34 -7.90 2.46 -10.18
N VAL A 35 -8.79 3.44 -10.11
CA VAL A 35 -9.75 3.53 -8.99
C VAL A 35 -10.57 2.24 -8.95
N GLY A 36 -10.72 1.68 -7.76
CA GLY A 36 -11.38 0.41 -7.56
C GLY A 36 -10.44 -0.78 -7.48
N ASP A 37 -9.19 -0.62 -7.92
CA ASP A 37 -8.20 -1.68 -7.77
C ASP A 37 -7.87 -1.92 -6.30
N SER A 38 -7.47 -3.15 -5.99
CA SER A 38 -6.97 -3.50 -4.66
C SER A 38 -5.46 -3.46 -4.63
N LEU A 39 -4.92 -3.07 -3.48
CA LEU A 39 -3.50 -3.22 -3.18
C LEU A 39 -3.36 -4.25 -2.08
N CYS A 40 -2.50 -5.24 -2.30
CA CYS A 40 -2.05 -6.12 -1.24
C CYS A 40 -0.71 -5.57 -0.76
N LEU A 41 -0.73 -4.92 0.39
CA LEU A 41 0.47 -4.30 0.98
C LEU A 41 1.15 -5.32 1.87
N ASN A 42 2.31 -5.80 1.44
CA ASN A 42 3.07 -6.82 2.14
C ASN A 42 4.17 -6.15 2.95
N GLU A 43 4.13 -6.33 4.26
CA GLU A 43 5.13 -5.74 5.14
C GLU A 43 6.51 -6.32 4.84
N TYR A 44 7.47 -5.43 4.65
CA TYR A 44 8.84 -5.77 4.31
C TYR A 44 9.79 -4.84 5.04
N GLY A 45 10.71 -5.40 5.80
CA GLY A 45 11.66 -4.60 6.56
C GLY A 45 12.51 -5.43 7.49
N GLU A 46 13.12 -4.76 8.45
CA GLU A 46 13.96 -5.41 9.44
C GLU A 46 13.11 -6.24 10.40
N SER A 47 13.65 -7.40 10.78
CA SER A 47 13.03 -8.23 11.80
C SER A 47 13.13 -7.55 13.17
N GLU A 48 12.07 -7.63 13.96
CA GLU A 48 12.09 -7.15 15.36
C GLU A 48 13.10 -7.92 16.21
N HIS A 49 13.41 -9.16 15.83
CA HIS A 49 14.29 -10.04 16.60
C HIS A 49 15.73 -9.99 16.14
N ASP A 50 15.99 -9.57 14.90
CA ASP A 50 17.34 -9.49 14.35
C ASP A 50 17.39 -8.42 13.26
N ALA A 51 18.05 -7.30 13.57
CA ALA A 51 18.16 -6.17 12.63
C ALA A 51 18.93 -6.52 11.35
N ASN A 52 19.67 -7.63 11.35
CA ASN A 52 20.35 -8.09 10.14
C ASN A 52 19.44 -8.88 9.19
N LEU A 53 18.26 -9.28 9.66
CA LEU A 53 17.29 -9.98 8.84
C LEU A 53 16.31 -8.98 8.24
N VAL A 54 16.39 -8.80 6.95
CA VAL A 54 15.48 -7.95 6.18
C VAL A 54 14.70 -8.84 5.22
N GLY A 55 13.40 -8.68 5.19
CA GLY A 55 12.56 -9.46 4.30
C GLY A 55 11.09 -9.28 4.62
N PHE A 56 10.26 -10.12 3.99
CA PHE A 56 8.84 -10.13 4.27
C PHE A 56 8.58 -10.70 5.66
N THR A 57 7.73 -10.02 6.42
CA THR A 57 7.35 -10.49 7.76
C THR A 57 6.24 -11.53 7.72
N GLY A 58 5.56 -11.66 6.60
CA GLY A 58 4.37 -12.49 6.45
C GLY A 58 3.08 -11.73 6.70
N ALA A 59 3.14 -10.52 7.24
CA ALA A 59 1.96 -9.69 7.42
C ALA A 59 1.59 -8.97 6.14
N PHE A 60 0.30 -8.85 5.88
CA PHE A 60 -0.19 -8.13 4.72
C PHE A 60 -1.56 -7.54 5.02
N ILE A 61 -1.95 -6.55 4.22
CA ILE A 61 -3.25 -5.92 4.36
C ILE A 61 -3.78 -5.55 2.97
N PHE A 62 -5.07 -5.73 2.75
CA PHE A 62 -5.72 -5.31 1.52
C PHE A 62 -6.36 -3.94 1.72
N VAL A 63 -6.09 -3.05 0.77
CA VAL A 63 -6.74 -1.75 0.69
C VAL A 63 -7.27 -1.56 -0.72
N ARG A 64 -8.23 -0.66 -0.88
CA ARG A 64 -8.81 -0.33 -2.16
C ARG A 64 -8.42 1.09 -2.54
N ILE A 65 -8.08 1.31 -3.81
CA ILE A 65 -7.82 2.65 -4.33
C ILE A 65 -9.16 3.36 -4.53
N THR A 66 -9.34 4.48 -3.84
CA THR A 66 -10.56 5.28 -3.93
C THR A 66 -10.40 6.50 -4.83
N HIS A 67 -9.17 6.98 -4.98
CA HIS A 67 -8.87 8.14 -5.83
C HIS A 67 -7.40 8.09 -6.23
N ILE A 68 -7.09 8.66 -7.38
CA ILE A 68 -5.71 8.79 -7.87
C ILE A 68 -5.44 10.25 -8.15
N THR A 69 -4.43 10.80 -7.47
CA THR A 69 -4.02 12.18 -7.68
C THR A 69 -2.76 12.20 -8.52
N ASP A 70 -2.81 12.94 -9.63
CA ASP A 70 -1.63 13.19 -10.45
C ASP A 70 -0.75 14.21 -9.73
N VAL A 71 0.42 13.78 -9.31
CA VAL A 71 1.40 14.64 -8.61
C VAL A 71 2.62 14.91 -9.48
N SER A 72 2.52 14.65 -10.78
CA SER A 72 3.67 14.76 -11.71
C SER A 72 4.25 16.16 -11.77
N GLU A 73 3.44 17.18 -11.46
CA GLU A 73 3.90 18.58 -11.39
C GLU A 73 4.95 18.76 -10.28
N TRP A 74 4.82 18.02 -9.19
CA TRP A 74 5.72 18.13 -8.03
C TRP A 74 6.70 16.96 -7.95
N ALA A 75 6.27 15.78 -8.35
CA ALA A 75 7.05 14.55 -8.28
C ALA A 75 6.87 13.76 -9.58
N PRO A 76 7.62 14.10 -10.64
CA PRO A 76 7.51 13.40 -11.93
C PRO A 76 7.73 11.89 -11.77
N GLY A 77 6.87 11.10 -12.38
CA GLY A 77 6.95 9.65 -12.32
C GLY A 77 6.33 9.03 -11.09
N TYR A 78 5.64 9.82 -10.28
CA TYR A 78 4.96 9.35 -9.07
C TYR A 78 3.46 9.61 -9.13
N VAL A 79 2.74 8.92 -8.27
CA VAL A 79 1.29 9.06 -8.15
C VAL A 79 0.91 8.93 -6.68
N MET A 80 -0.12 9.68 -6.27
CA MET A 80 -0.69 9.56 -4.94
C MET A 80 -2.00 8.79 -5.02
N LEU A 81 -2.04 7.66 -4.32
CA LEU A 81 -3.22 6.80 -4.27
C LEU A 81 -3.93 7.04 -2.94
N SER A 82 -5.18 7.49 -3.01
CA SER A 82 -6.03 7.50 -1.82
C SER A 82 -6.54 6.09 -1.61
N ILE A 83 -6.46 5.60 -0.38
CA ILE A 83 -6.78 4.21 -0.07
C ILE A 83 -7.72 4.12 1.12
N GLU A 84 -8.49 3.03 1.15
CA GLU A 84 -9.26 2.66 2.32
C GLU A 84 -9.08 1.17 2.58
N ARG A 85 -9.12 0.77 3.85
CA ARG A 85 -9.05 -0.63 4.20
C ARG A 85 -10.25 -1.37 3.63
N ARG A 86 -9.97 -2.52 2.99
CA ARG A 86 -11.05 -3.43 2.64
C ARG A 86 -11.48 -4.14 3.91
N GLN A 87 -12.73 -3.95 4.27
CA GLN A 87 -13.29 -4.69 5.38
C GLN A 87 -13.52 -6.13 4.94
N ALA A 88 -13.21 -7.06 5.83
CA ALA A 88 -13.60 -8.43 5.62
C ALA A 88 -15.12 -8.47 5.42
N SER A 89 -15.52 -9.19 4.38
CA SER A 89 -16.94 -9.36 4.12
C SER A 89 -17.61 -9.99 5.35
N ALA A 90 -18.53 -9.25 5.94
CA ALA A 90 -19.35 -9.80 7.01
C ALA A 90 -20.42 -10.68 6.37
N THR A 91 -20.22 -11.94 6.44
CA THR A 91 -21.22 -12.90 5.96
C THR A 91 -22.02 -13.46 7.09
#